data_bb89f910f69f8a5ba729c339cd088245
#
_entry.id   bb89f910f69f8a5ba729c339cd088245
#
_cell.length_a   1.000
_cell.length_b   1.000
_cell.length_c   1.000
_cell.angle_alpha   90.00
_cell.angle_beta   90.00
_cell.angle_gamma   90.00
#
_symmetry.space_group_name_H-M   'P 1'
#
loop_
_entity.id
_entity.type
_entity.pdbx_description
1 polymer ?
#
loop_
_entity_poly.entity_id
_entity_poly.type
_entity_poly.pdbx_seq_one_letter_code
_entity_poly.pdbx_strand_id
1 'polypeptide(L)'
;YRYFGIAKAQPQPSEIVAKGIDVSKHQGVINWEKVKASGLVDFAILRAGFGKESSQIDVQFERNYSECKRLGIPCGAYWYSYAKTAAEAEQEVAVCLSVLAGKQFEYPIAFDIEEQASLQNADALCQAFCSALESAGYYAAIYTFKSALESCIGDDIKNRYDVFLSHVDVNKSSYAGNYGLWQYSWKGSVSGIVGEVDLDYAYQDYPAIIKAAGLNGFAKNATTTDKPNEDTKKGTNDSDTLQQILQHVASIDGKLNG
;
A
#
# COMPACT_ATOMS: atom_id res chain seq x y z
N TYR A 1 -14.07 10.72 11.94
CA TYR A 1 -13.08 9.64 11.74
C TYR A 1 -13.82 8.31 11.74
N ARG A 2 -14.00 7.68 10.57
CA ARG A 2 -14.49 6.29 10.51
C ARG A 2 -13.29 5.38 10.72
N TYR A 3 -13.14 4.86 11.92
CA TYR A 3 -12.25 3.75 12.22
C TYR A 3 -12.81 2.52 11.48
N PHE A 4 -12.19 2.12 10.39
CA PHE A 4 -12.47 0.81 9.81
C PHE A 4 -11.87 -0.20 10.77
N GLY A 5 -12.70 -0.88 11.57
CA GLY A 5 -12.29 -1.97 12.49
C GLY A 5 -11.78 -3.18 11.72
N ILE A 6 -10.75 -2.97 10.88
CA ILE A 6 -10.09 -4.05 10.12
C ILE A 6 -9.23 -4.82 11.12
N ALA A 7 -9.33 -6.14 11.08
CA ALA A 7 -8.49 -6.99 11.89
C ALA A 7 -7.02 -6.69 11.57
N LYS A 8 -6.30 -6.16 12.55
CA LYS A 8 -4.86 -5.90 12.46
C LYS A 8 -4.11 -7.23 12.39
N ALA A 9 -2.87 -7.18 11.88
CA ALA A 9 -1.96 -8.29 11.94
C ALA A 9 -1.99 -8.94 13.34
N GLN A 10 -2.27 -10.23 13.39
CA GLN A 10 -2.24 -10.99 14.65
C GLN A 10 -0.80 -11.11 15.13
N PRO A 11 -0.57 -11.17 16.45
CA PRO A 11 0.77 -11.27 17.00
C PRO A 11 1.48 -12.51 16.48
N GLN A 12 2.66 -12.31 15.83
CA GLN A 12 3.56 -13.34 15.32
C GLN A 12 2.85 -14.39 14.45
N PRO A 13 2.63 -14.10 13.16
CA PRO A 13 2.00 -15.05 12.27
C PRO A 13 2.81 -16.36 12.22
N SER A 14 2.14 -17.47 12.44
CA SER A 14 2.78 -18.77 12.48
C SER A 14 2.91 -19.43 11.10
N GLU A 15 2.17 -18.96 10.11
CA GLU A 15 2.06 -19.61 8.80
C GLU A 15 2.12 -18.60 7.66
N ILE A 16 2.93 -18.90 6.65
CA ILE A 16 3.01 -18.13 5.42
C ILE A 16 1.77 -18.45 4.58
N VAL A 17 0.96 -17.42 4.31
CA VAL A 17 -0.27 -17.53 3.50
C VAL A 17 0.05 -17.42 2.01
N ALA A 18 1.00 -16.54 1.64
CA ALA A 18 1.38 -16.32 0.25
C ALA A 18 2.82 -15.84 0.13
N LYS A 19 3.42 -16.08 -1.05
CA LYS A 19 4.77 -15.64 -1.40
C LYS A 19 4.68 -14.57 -2.50
N GLY A 20 5.44 -13.50 -2.35
CA GLY A 20 5.38 -12.38 -3.26
C GLY A 20 6.73 -11.83 -3.64
N ILE A 21 6.65 -10.80 -4.44
CA ILE A 21 7.77 -9.94 -4.84
C ILE A 21 7.35 -8.48 -4.73
N ASP A 22 8.30 -7.60 -4.43
CA ASP A 22 8.09 -6.19 -4.70
C ASP A 22 9.02 -5.72 -5.83
N VAL A 23 8.50 -4.82 -6.68
CA VAL A 23 9.16 -4.43 -7.92
C VAL A 23 8.95 -2.96 -8.25
N SER A 24 9.89 -2.42 -9.00
CA SER A 24 9.87 -1.06 -9.50
C SER A 24 10.47 -0.98 -10.92
N LYS A 25 10.73 0.24 -11.40
CA LYS A 25 11.48 0.45 -12.64
C LYS A 25 12.87 -0.22 -12.65
N HIS A 26 13.42 -0.52 -11.46
CA HIS A 26 14.75 -1.11 -11.36
C HIS A 26 14.82 -2.54 -11.92
N GLN A 27 13.72 -3.28 -11.90
CA GLN A 27 13.60 -4.60 -12.54
C GLN A 27 13.38 -4.50 -14.08
N GLY A 28 13.30 -3.28 -14.61
CA GLY A 28 13.11 -3.05 -16.05
C GLY A 28 11.78 -3.58 -16.58
N VAL A 29 11.78 -4.12 -17.78
CA VAL A 29 10.58 -4.70 -18.40
C VAL A 29 10.46 -6.16 -18.01
N ILE A 30 9.55 -6.44 -17.09
CA ILE A 30 9.29 -7.78 -16.55
C ILE A 30 8.45 -8.60 -17.55
N ASN A 31 8.80 -9.87 -17.75
CA ASN A 31 7.95 -10.83 -18.44
C ASN A 31 7.02 -11.51 -17.42
N TRP A 32 5.88 -10.91 -17.20
CA TRP A 32 4.90 -11.35 -16.19
C TRP A 32 4.28 -12.72 -16.49
N GLU A 33 4.24 -13.15 -17.77
CA GLU A 33 3.81 -14.50 -18.13
C GLU A 33 4.77 -15.56 -17.57
N LYS A 34 6.10 -15.31 -17.70
CA LYS A 34 7.10 -16.18 -17.11
C LYS A 34 7.08 -16.14 -15.58
N VAL A 35 6.84 -14.96 -14.98
CA VAL A 35 6.64 -14.84 -13.51
C VAL A 35 5.49 -15.72 -13.08
N LYS A 36 4.32 -15.58 -13.71
CA LYS A 36 3.13 -16.39 -13.38
C LYS A 36 3.36 -17.89 -13.59
N ALA A 37 3.99 -18.25 -14.70
CA ALA A 37 4.30 -19.65 -15.03
C ALA A 37 5.32 -20.30 -14.10
N SER A 38 6.13 -19.53 -13.37
CA SER A 38 7.09 -20.06 -12.40
C SER A 38 6.42 -20.73 -11.20
N GLY A 39 5.19 -20.35 -10.88
CA GLY A 39 4.48 -20.82 -9.68
C GLY A 39 5.12 -20.38 -8.35
N LEU A 40 6.07 -19.44 -8.39
CA LEU A 40 6.80 -18.96 -7.21
C LEU A 40 6.22 -17.65 -6.63
N VAL A 41 5.34 -16.97 -7.37
CA VAL A 41 4.81 -15.65 -7.04
C VAL A 41 3.28 -15.71 -6.98
N ASP A 42 2.75 -15.56 -5.78
CA ASP A 42 1.31 -15.50 -5.52
C ASP A 42 0.80 -14.06 -5.58
N PHE A 43 1.65 -13.06 -5.27
CA PHE A 43 1.30 -11.63 -5.32
C PHE A 43 2.50 -10.75 -5.68
N ALA A 44 2.22 -9.49 -6.01
CA ALA A 44 3.25 -8.48 -6.26
C ALA A 44 2.90 -7.14 -5.58
N ILE A 45 3.89 -6.45 -5.03
CA ILE A 45 3.77 -5.07 -4.55
C ILE A 45 4.52 -4.16 -5.53
N LEU A 46 3.82 -3.20 -6.14
CA LEU A 46 4.32 -2.43 -7.28
C LEU A 46 4.66 -1.01 -6.84
N ARG A 47 5.87 -0.52 -7.10
CA ARG A 47 6.16 0.88 -6.85
C ARG A 47 5.28 1.77 -7.73
N ALA A 48 4.38 2.55 -7.11
CA ALA A 48 3.57 3.53 -7.81
C ALA A 48 4.36 4.81 -8.14
N GLY A 49 5.27 5.19 -7.26
CA GLY A 49 6.15 6.34 -7.43
C GLY A 49 6.94 6.66 -6.17
N PHE A 50 7.46 7.87 -6.13
CA PHE A 50 8.25 8.39 -5.02
C PHE A 50 8.19 9.92 -4.96
N GLY A 51 8.40 10.50 -3.77
CA GLY A 51 8.44 11.95 -3.60
C GLY A 51 7.11 12.65 -3.91
N LYS A 52 7.13 13.95 -4.12
CA LYS A 52 5.94 14.81 -4.19
C LYS A 52 5.59 15.37 -5.57
N GLU A 53 6.38 15.02 -6.59
CA GLU A 53 6.21 15.54 -7.94
C GLU A 53 5.56 14.50 -8.86
N SER A 54 4.65 14.92 -9.73
CA SER A 54 4.02 14.03 -10.71
C SER A 54 5.01 13.39 -11.70
N SER A 55 6.18 13.99 -11.90
CA SER A 55 7.28 13.43 -12.69
C SER A 55 7.97 12.25 -12.02
N GLN A 56 7.67 11.97 -10.74
CA GLN A 56 8.25 10.90 -9.94
C GLN A 56 7.40 9.63 -9.90
N ILE A 57 6.35 9.55 -10.72
CA ILE A 57 5.60 8.32 -10.94
C ILE A 57 6.53 7.25 -11.54
N ASP A 58 6.46 6.03 -11.04
CA ASP A 58 7.30 4.95 -11.57
C ASP A 58 6.89 4.60 -13.00
N VAL A 59 7.84 4.70 -13.93
CA VAL A 59 7.58 4.52 -15.37
C VAL A 59 7.13 3.11 -15.76
N GLN A 60 7.31 2.11 -14.90
CA GLN A 60 6.85 0.75 -15.10
C GLN A 60 5.52 0.44 -14.38
N PHE A 61 5.03 1.35 -13.54
CA PHE A 61 3.85 1.08 -12.70
C PHE A 61 2.62 0.66 -13.50
N GLU A 62 2.20 1.47 -14.46
CA GLU A 62 0.99 1.20 -15.26
C GLU A 62 1.09 -0.11 -16.03
N ARG A 63 2.27 -0.39 -16.58
CA ARG A 63 2.53 -1.65 -17.27
C ARG A 63 2.47 -2.83 -16.31
N ASN A 64 3.16 -2.76 -15.18
CA ASN A 64 3.19 -3.83 -14.19
C ASN A 64 1.79 -4.08 -13.61
N TYR A 65 1.05 -3.02 -13.29
CA TYR A 65 -0.33 -3.13 -12.83
C TYR A 65 -1.23 -3.83 -13.86
N SER A 66 -1.20 -3.37 -15.13
CA SER A 66 -2.00 -3.93 -16.21
C SER A 66 -1.69 -5.42 -16.43
N GLU A 67 -0.42 -5.80 -16.41
CA GLU A 67 0.00 -7.19 -16.56
C GLU A 67 -0.41 -8.07 -15.37
N CYS A 68 -0.28 -7.58 -14.14
CA CYS A 68 -0.78 -8.29 -12.97
C CYS A 68 -2.28 -8.56 -13.09
N LYS A 69 -3.07 -7.54 -13.49
CA LYS A 69 -4.51 -7.71 -13.68
C LYS A 69 -4.84 -8.66 -14.83
N ARG A 70 -4.16 -8.54 -15.96
CA ARG A 70 -4.36 -9.43 -17.13
C ARG A 70 -4.13 -10.91 -16.78
N LEU A 71 -3.13 -11.18 -15.95
CA LEU A 71 -2.71 -12.53 -15.58
C LEU A 71 -3.35 -13.05 -14.29
N GLY A 72 -4.17 -12.23 -13.62
CA GLY A 72 -4.77 -12.59 -12.35
C GLY A 72 -3.73 -12.78 -11.24
N ILE A 73 -2.68 -11.95 -11.22
CA ILE A 73 -1.73 -11.87 -10.12
C ILE A 73 -2.25 -10.80 -9.17
N PRO A 74 -2.67 -11.14 -7.93
CA PRO A 74 -3.05 -10.16 -6.94
C PRO A 74 -1.92 -9.16 -6.70
N CYS A 75 -2.27 -7.86 -6.59
CA CYS A 75 -1.23 -6.86 -6.39
C CYS A 75 -1.61 -5.79 -5.36
N GLY A 76 -0.60 -5.21 -4.74
CA GLY A 76 -0.62 -3.97 -3.97
C GLY A 76 0.27 -2.93 -4.61
N ALA A 77 0.50 -1.83 -3.89
CA ALA A 77 1.41 -0.80 -4.33
C ALA A 77 2.22 -0.22 -3.17
N TYR A 78 3.34 0.43 -3.48
CA TYR A 78 4.07 1.22 -2.50
C TYR A 78 4.48 2.58 -3.06
N TRP A 79 4.69 3.53 -2.15
CA TRP A 79 5.18 4.88 -2.44
C TRP A 79 6.41 5.16 -1.61
N TYR A 80 7.55 5.40 -2.26
CA TYR A 80 8.81 5.69 -1.61
C TYR A 80 8.86 7.16 -1.19
N SER A 81 9.10 7.43 0.09
CA SER A 81 9.02 8.76 0.66
C SER A 81 10.38 9.45 0.78
N TYR A 82 10.42 10.71 0.38
CA TYR A 82 11.47 11.67 0.70
C TYR A 82 11.01 12.78 1.65
N ALA A 83 9.77 12.70 2.16
CA ALA A 83 9.18 13.70 3.04
C ALA A 83 9.99 13.82 4.34
N LYS A 84 10.14 15.05 4.82
CA LYS A 84 10.77 15.38 6.11
C LYS A 84 9.78 15.99 7.08
N THR A 85 8.63 16.44 6.59
CA THR A 85 7.55 17.05 7.35
C THR A 85 6.21 16.42 6.97
N ALA A 86 5.23 16.50 7.87
CA ALA A 86 3.88 16.01 7.60
C ALA A 86 3.26 16.67 6.34
N ALA A 87 3.51 17.98 6.13
CA ALA A 87 3.02 18.68 4.95
C ALA A 87 3.63 18.14 3.63
N GLU A 88 4.89 17.71 3.64
CA GLU A 88 5.49 17.04 2.49
C GLU A 88 4.91 15.65 2.28
N ALA A 89 4.65 14.89 3.35
CA ALA A 89 3.97 13.58 3.25
C ALA A 89 2.54 13.72 2.71
N GLU A 90 1.82 14.80 3.07
CA GLU A 90 0.51 15.13 2.49
C GLU A 90 0.61 15.44 0.98
N GLN A 91 1.67 16.10 0.52
CA GLN A 91 1.92 16.32 -0.90
C GLN A 91 2.24 15.00 -1.63
N GLU A 92 3.07 14.14 -1.04
CA GLU A 92 3.38 12.83 -1.60
C GLU A 92 2.14 11.95 -1.73
N VAL A 93 1.29 11.88 -0.69
CA VAL A 93 0.08 11.05 -0.74
C VAL A 93 -0.93 11.59 -1.74
N ALA A 94 -1.00 12.89 -1.97
CA ALA A 94 -1.88 13.46 -2.99
C ALA A 94 -1.49 12.98 -4.40
N VAL A 95 -0.19 12.94 -4.73
CA VAL A 95 0.30 12.38 -5.99
C VAL A 95 0.04 10.87 -6.04
N CYS A 96 0.35 10.14 -4.97
CA CYS A 96 0.08 8.71 -4.86
C CYS A 96 -1.40 8.38 -5.15
N LEU A 97 -2.33 9.06 -4.49
CA LEU A 97 -3.76 8.87 -4.68
C LEU A 97 -4.21 9.13 -6.12
N SER A 98 -3.62 10.10 -6.81
CA SER A 98 -3.91 10.37 -8.22
C SER A 98 -3.52 9.18 -9.13
N VAL A 99 -2.41 8.51 -8.81
CA VAL A 99 -1.91 7.33 -9.54
C VAL A 99 -2.77 6.10 -9.25
N LEU A 100 -3.26 5.94 -8.02
CA LEU A 100 -4.07 4.79 -7.62
C LEU A 100 -5.53 4.90 -8.06
N ALA A 101 -6.00 6.09 -8.40
CA ALA A 101 -7.41 6.35 -8.74
C ALA A 101 -7.94 5.42 -9.85
N GLY A 102 -9.14 4.86 -9.64
CA GLY A 102 -9.79 3.94 -10.58
C GLY A 102 -9.19 2.55 -10.67
N LYS A 103 -8.19 2.23 -9.85
CA LYS A 103 -7.54 0.92 -9.81
C LYS A 103 -8.03 0.10 -8.60
N GLN A 104 -7.86 -1.23 -8.69
CA GLN A 104 -8.17 -2.16 -7.62
C GLN A 104 -6.93 -2.92 -7.19
N PHE A 105 -6.70 -3.02 -5.88
CA PHE A 105 -5.54 -3.71 -5.32
C PHE A 105 -5.97 -4.72 -4.26
N GLU A 106 -5.57 -5.96 -4.43
CA GLU A 106 -5.87 -7.05 -3.49
C GLU A 106 -4.94 -7.04 -2.27
N TYR A 107 -3.85 -6.30 -2.34
CA TYR A 107 -2.85 -6.13 -1.28
C TYR A 107 -2.79 -4.69 -0.80
N PRO A 108 -2.17 -4.40 0.35
CA PRO A 108 -2.06 -3.06 0.91
C PRO A 108 -1.42 -2.03 -0.03
N ILE A 109 -1.66 -0.75 0.28
CA ILE A 109 -0.87 0.36 -0.21
C ILE A 109 0.12 0.73 0.89
N ALA A 110 1.41 0.54 0.63
CA ALA A 110 2.46 0.74 1.61
C ALA A 110 3.11 2.13 1.48
N PHE A 111 3.23 2.81 2.60
CA PHE A 111 4.08 3.98 2.76
C PHE A 111 5.49 3.51 3.08
N ASP A 112 6.41 3.69 2.15
CA ASP A 112 7.79 3.25 2.24
C ASP A 112 8.65 4.38 2.82
N ILE A 113 9.05 4.22 4.09
CA ILE A 113 9.81 5.22 4.85
C ILE A 113 11.15 4.65 5.31
N GLU A 114 12.21 4.97 4.56
CA GLU A 114 13.56 4.45 4.78
C GLU A 114 14.61 5.56 4.91
N GLU A 115 14.34 6.74 4.35
CA GLU A 115 15.30 7.84 4.36
C GLU A 115 15.62 8.30 5.77
N GLN A 116 16.91 8.43 6.10
CA GLN A 116 17.37 8.86 7.41
C GLN A 116 16.72 10.18 7.87
N ALA A 117 16.52 11.11 6.94
CA ALA A 117 15.89 12.40 7.21
C ALA A 117 14.39 12.28 7.50
N SER A 118 13.72 11.33 6.86
CA SER A 118 12.30 11.03 7.07
C SER A 118 12.07 10.33 8.42
N LEU A 119 12.97 9.42 8.79
CA LEU A 119 12.87 8.67 10.04
C LEU A 119 12.98 9.55 11.30
N GLN A 120 13.51 10.77 11.20
CA GLN A 120 13.52 11.72 12.33
C GLN A 120 12.12 12.20 12.75
N ASN A 121 11.15 12.13 11.84
CA ASN A 121 9.76 12.53 12.07
C ASN A 121 8.77 11.41 11.69
N ALA A 122 9.20 10.15 11.80
CA ALA A 122 8.51 8.99 11.25
C ALA A 122 7.04 8.91 11.64
N ASP A 123 6.69 9.11 12.91
CA ASP A 123 5.30 9.02 13.39
C ASP A 123 4.40 10.05 12.70
N ALA A 124 4.84 11.29 12.59
CA ALA A 124 4.07 12.35 11.94
C ALA A 124 3.90 12.09 10.44
N LEU A 125 4.94 11.57 9.76
CA LEU A 125 4.89 11.23 8.34
C LEU A 125 3.98 10.03 8.09
N CYS A 126 4.12 8.95 8.87
CA CYS A 126 3.26 7.78 8.80
C CYS A 126 1.79 8.15 9.06
N GLN A 127 1.53 8.98 10.10
CA GLN A 127 0.18 9.45 10.39
C GLN A 127 -0.41 10.25 9.23
N ALA A 128 0.33 11.20 8.66
CA ALA A 128 -0.14 12.05 7.56
C ALA A 128 -0.45 11.21 6.32
N PHE A 129 0.49 10.38 5.87
CA PHE A 129 0.34 9.59 4.65
C PHE A 129 -0.72 8.49 4.79
N CYS A 130 -0.61 7.66 5.82
CA CYS A 130 -1.51 6.52 5.98
C CYS A 130 -2.95 6.92 6.32
N SER A 131 -3.18 8.00 7.09
CA SER A 131 -4.55 8.45 7.35
C SER A 131 -5.22 9.03 6.10
N ALA A 132 -4.45 9.65 5.20
CA ALA A 132 -4.97 10.10 3.90
C ALA A 132 -5.33 8.91 3.00
N LEU A 133 -4.51 7.85 2.95
CA LEU A 133 -4.85 6.61 2.26
C LEU A 133 -6.15 6.00 2.79
N GLU A 134 -6.29 5.87 4.12
CA GLU A 134 -7.51 5.33 4.73
C GLU A 134 -8.73 6.19 4.43
N SER A 135 -8.59 7.52 4.48
CA SER A 135 -9.67 8.46 4.16
C SER A 135 -10.14 8.33 2.71
N ALA A 136 -9.24 7.94 1.81
CA ALA A 136 -9.54 7.66 0.41
C ALA A 136 -10.02 6.21 0.17
N GLY A 137 -10.19 5.40 1.23
CA GLY A 137 -10.70 4.03 1.14
C GLY A 137 -9.64 2.97 0.83
N TYR A 138 -8.37 3.25 1.09
CA TYR A 138 -7.30 2.28 0.90
C TYR A 138 -6.89 1.62 2.21
N TYR A 139 -6.48 0.35 2.13
CA TYR A 139 -5.83 -0.38 3.22
C TYR A 139 -4.36 0.05 3.30
N ALA A 140 -4.01 0.82 4.32
CA ALA A 140 -2.68 1.38 4.50
C ALA A 140 -1.75 0.42 5.26
N ALA A 141 -0.50 0.33 4.82
CA ALA A 141 0.59 -0.31 5.54
C ALA A 141 1.81 0.60 5.59
N ILE A 142 2.73 0.33 6.51
CA ILE A 142 4.02 1.02 6.64
C ILE A 142 5.10 0.01 6.29
N TYR A 143 5.91 0.32 5.27
CA TYR A 143 7.12 -0.43 4.98
C TYR A 143 8.33 0.32 5.51
N THR A 144 9.15 -0.40 6.25
CA THR A 144 10.51 0.03 6.64
C THR A 144 11.30 -1.16 7.19
N PHE A 145 12.58 -0.94 7.45
CA PHE A 145 13.44 -1.98 8.02
C PHE A 145 13.26 -2.12 9.55
N LYS A 146 13.60 -3.31 10.06
CA LYS A 146 13.42 -3.71 11.46
C LYS A 146 13.96 -2.66 12.44
N SER A 147 15.18 -2.15 12.23
CA SER A 147 15.79 -1.18 13.17
C SER A 147 15.02 0.13 13.24
N ALA A 148 14.41 0.59 12.14
CA ALA A 148 13.57 1.78 12.15
C ALA A 148 12.23 1.53 12.88
N LEU A 149 11.62 0.36 12.73
CA LEU A 149 10.43 -0.03 13.50
C LEU A 149 10.72 -0.05 15.01
N GLU A 150 11.92 -0.46 15.40
CA GLU A 150 12.31 -0.56 16.81
C GLU A 150 12.73 0.78 17.44
N SER A 151 13.25 1.72 16.64
CA SER A 151 13.87 2.93 17.17
C SER A 151 13.26 4.26 16.72
N CYS A 152 12.51 4.28 15.61
CA CYS A 152 12.02 5.51 14.99
C CYS A 152 10.50 5.61 14.96
N ILE A 153 9.77 4.48 14.96
CA ILE A 153 8.30 4.44 14.85
C ILE A 153 7.68 4.05 16.19
N GLY A 154 6.83 4.92 16.71
CA GLY A 154 6.12 4.72 17.97
C GLY A 154 5.10 3.59 17.94
N ASP A 155 4.80 3.04 19.13
CA ASP A 155 3.86 1.91 19.24
C ASP A 155 2.46 2.27 18.79
N ASP A 156 2.01 3.51 18.99
CA ASP A 156 0.69 3.97 18.53
C ASP A 156 0.56 3.84 17.00
N ILE A 157 1.59 4.19 16.26
CA ILE A 157 1.62 4.09 14.80
C ILE A 157 1.67 2.62 14.37
N LYS A 158 2.58 1.81 14.91
CA LYS A 158 2.71 0.37 14.62
C LYS A 158 1.45 -0.43 15.01
N ASN A 159 0.74 0.02 16.04
CA ASN A 159 -0.53 -0.57 16.45
C ASN A 159 -1.72 -0.07 15.62
N ARG A 160 -1.60 1.08 14.97
CA ARG A 160 -2.65 1.68 14.16
C ARG A 160 -2.65 1.15 12.71
N TYR A 161 -1.50 1.03 12.10
CA TYR A 161 -1.33 0.62 10.71
C TYR A 161 -0.70 -0.77 10.61
N ASP A 162 -0.94 -1.45 9.50
CA ASP A 162 -0.26 -2.72 9.23
C ASP A 162 1.22 -2.48 8.93
N VAL A 163 2.05 -3.48 9.19
CA VAL A 163 3.49 -3.39 9.00
C VAL A 163 3.94 -4.33 7.88
N PHE A 164 4.65 -3.79 6.93
CA PHE A 164 5.45 -4.51 5.95
C PHE A 164 6.91 -4.41 6.39
N LEU A 165 7.37 -5.43 7.07
CA LEU A 165 8.70 -5.49 7.69
C LEU A 165 9.77 -5.81 6.68
N SER A 166 10.85 -5.04 6.58
CA SER A 166 12.09 -5.45 5.93
C SER A 166 13.09 -5.98 6.98
N HIS A 167 13.43 -7.25 6.89
CA HIS A 167 14.45 -7.90 7.73
C HIS A 167 15.06 -9.07 6.97
N VAL A 168 16.07 -8.77 6.20
CA VAL A 168 16.69 -9.68 5.22
C VAL A 168 17.89 -10.45 5.80
N ASP A 169 18.33 -11.47 5.05
CA ASP A 169 19.48 -12.33 5.38
C ASP A 169 19.33 -13.07 6.73
N VAL A 170 18.07 -13.35 7.13
CA VAL A 170 17.74 -14.13 8.33
C VAL A 170 16.71 -15.22 8.00
N ASN A 171 16.83 -16.37 8.64
CA ASN A 171 15.86 -17.46 8.46
C ASN A 171 14.52 -17.20 9.14
N LYS A 172 14.52 -16.35 10.16
CA LYS A 172 13.35 -15.93 10.94
C LYS A 172 13.58 -14.51 11.45
N SER A 173 12.57 -13.67 11.32
CA SER A 173 12.67 -12.33 11.89
C SER A 173 12.74 -12.38 13.43
N SER A 174 13.61 -11.57 13.99
CA SER A 174 13.68 -11.29 15.43
C SER A 174 12.89 -10.06 15.86
N TYR A 175 12.14 -9.43 14.95
CA TYR A 175 11.25 -8.33 15.30
C TYR A 175 10.11 -8.85 16.18
N ALA A 176 9.93 -8.23 17.36
CA ALA A 176 8.96 -8.68 18.36
C ALA A 176 7.54 -8.11 18.13
N GLY A 177 7.41 -7.10 17.26
CA GLY A 177 6.12 -6.49 16.94
C GLY A 177 5.32 -7.29 15.90
N ASN A 178 4.10 -6.82 15.65
CA ASN A 178 3.21 -7.41 14.65
C ASN A 178 3.59 -6.94 13.24
N TYR A 179 3.47 -7.83 12.25
CA TYR A 179 3.61 -7.51 10.83
C TYR A 179 2.76 -8.46 9.99
N GLY A 180 2.19 -7.95 8.92
CA GLY A 180 1.39 -8.73 7.98
C GLY A 180 2.16 -9.13 6.74
N LEU A 181 3.19 -8.36 6.37
CA LEU A 181 4.11 -8.64 5.27
C LEU A 181 5.55 -8.64 5.79
N TRP A 182 6.40 -9.49 5.20
CA TRP A 182 7.83 -9.55 5.50
C TRP A 182 8.65 -9.70 4.23
N GLN A 183 9.45 -8.66 3.91
CA GLN A 183 10.50 -8.72 2.91
C GLN A 183 11.72 -9.40 3.54
N TYR A 184 11.99 -10.63 3.08
CA TYR A 184 12.99 -11.49 3.69
C TYR A 184 14.29 -11.59 2.87
N SER A 185 14.28 -11.12 1.61
CA SER A 185 15.46 -11.15 0.75
C SER A 185 15.40 -10.03 -0.29
N TRP A 186 16.56 -9.45 -0.60
CA TRP A 186 16.77 -8.52 -1.72
C TRP A 186 17.44 -9.20 -2.93
N LYS A 187 17.70 -10.52 -2.85
CA LYS A 187 18.52 -11.27 -3.79
C LYS A 187 17.76 -12.44 -4.41
N GLY A 188 16.45 -12.26 -4.58
CA GLY A 188 15.62 -13.27 -5.22
C GLY A 188 15.92 -13.40 -6.71
N SER A 189 15.62 -14.58 -7.24
CA SER A 189 15.66 -14.84 -8.67
C SER A 189 14.34 -15.47 -9.10
N VAL A 190 13.62 -14.80 -10.00
CA VAL A 190 12.32 -15.22 -10.51
C VAL A 190 12.35 -15.21 -12.02
N SER A 191 11.89 -16.31 -12.63
CA SER A 191 11.81 -16.39 -14.10
C SER A 191 10.96 -15.26 -14.66
N GLY A 192 11.49 -14.53 -15.64
CA GLY A 192 10.82 -13.37 -16.23
C GLY A 192 11.33 -12.02 -15.71
N ILE A 193 12.16 -12.01 -14.67
CA ILE A 193 12.85 -10.83 -14.15
C ILE A 193 14.34 -10.97 -14.43
N VAL A 194 14.96 -9.89 -14.88
CA VAL A 194 16.41 -9.84 -15.11
C VAL A 194 17.07 -9.23 -13.88
N GLY A 195 18.03 -9.96 -13.31
CA GLY A 195 18.71 -9.55 -12.08
C GLY A 195 17.99 -9.98 -10.81
N GLU A 196 18.31 -9.31 -9.72
CA GLU A 196 17.76 -9.58 -8.39
C GLU A 196 16.39 -8.91 -8.22
N VAL A 197 15.56 -9.54 -7.39
CA VAL A 197 14.23 -9.04 -7.02
C VAL A 197 13.98 -9.31 -5.53
N ASP A 198 13.25 -8.42 -4.91
CA ASP A 198 12.85 -8.53 -3.52
C ASP A 198 11.79 -9.62 -3.35
N LEU A 199 11.96 -10.43 -2.30
CA LEU A 199 11.07 -11.55 -2.00
C LEU A 199 10.35 -11.33 -0.68
N ASP A 200 9.03 -11.59 -0.71
CA ASP A 200 8.11 -11.29 0.38
C ASP A 200 7.31 -12.51 0.83
N TYR A 201 6.97 -12.53 2.11
CA TYR A 201 5.94 -13.38 2.66
C TYR A 201 4.74 -12.54 3.11
N ALA A 202 3.53 -13.01 2.82
CA ALA A 202 2.30 -12.52 3.42
C ALA A 202 1.80 -13.53 4.46
N TYR A 203 1.35 -13.02 5.59
CA TYR A 203 0.83 -13.78 6.72
C TYR A 203 -0.66 -13.58 6.94
N GLN A 204 -1.30 -12.78 6.09
CA GLN A 204 -2.73 -12.53 6.09
C GLN A 204 -3.31 -12.77 4.68
N ASP A 205 -4.57 -13.20 4.64
CA ASP A 205 -5.34 -13.26 3.40
C ASP A 205 -5.84 -11.84 3.05
N TYR A 206 -4.91 -11.01 2.57
CA TYR A 206 -5.25 -9.63 2.18
C TYR A 206 -6.35 -9.55 1.13
N PRO A 207 -6.37 -10.40 0.08
CA PRO A 207 -7.48 -10.40 -0.88
C PRO A 207 -8.86 -10.57 -0.23
N ALA A 208 -8.98 -11.48 0.75
CA ALA A 208 -10.24 -11.68 1.46
C ALA A 208 -10.58 -10.48 2.36
N ILE A 209 -9.61 -9.99 3.14
CA ILE A 209 -9.79 -8.87 4.08
C ILE A 209 -10.20 -7.60 3.32
N ILE A 210 -9.45 -7.23 2.28
CA ILE A 210 -9.64 -5.98 1.54
C ILE A 210 -10.96 -5.99 0.79
N LYS A 211 -11.30 -7.10 0.10
CA LYS A 211 -12.58 -7.22 -0.62
C LYS A 211 -13.78 -7.23 0.32
N ALA A 212 -13.70 -7.93 1.45
CA ALA A 212 -14.79 -7.96 2.43
C ALA A 212 -15.04 -6.58 3.05
N ALA A 213 -13.97 -5.80 3.27
CA ALA A 213 -14.05 -4.44 3.78
C ALA A 213 -14.50 -3.41 2.73
N GLY A 214 -14.47 -3.73 1.44
CA GLY A 214 -14.77 -2.82 0.34
C GLY A 214 -13.72 -1.72 0.20
N LEU A 215 -12.44 -2.08 0.37
CA LEU A 215 -11.31 -1.17 0.27
C LEU A 215 -10.57 -1.32 -1.05
N ASN A 216 -9.58 -0.46 -1.30
CA ASN A 216 -8.69 -0.50 -2.46
C ASN A 216 -9.44 -0.56 -3.81
N GLY A 217 -10.55 0.19 -3.91
CA GLY A 217 -11.36 0.24 -5.12
C GLY A 217 -12.37 -0.90 -5.28
N PHE A 218 -12.46 -1.84 -4.34
CA PHE A 218 -13.51 -2.87 -4.34
C PHE A 218 -14.80 -2.33 -3.72
N ALA A 219 -15.95 -2.75 -4.27
CA ALA A 219 -17.23 -2.50 -3.64
C ALA A 219 -17.38 -3.36 -2.38
N LYS A 220 -17.95 -2.80 -1.32
CA LYS A 220 -18.29 -3.58 -0.13
C LYS A 220 -19.35 -4.63 -0.52
N ASN A 221 -19.07 -5.91 -0.29
CA ASN A 221 -20.07 -6.95 -0.49
C ASN A 221 -21.26 -6.67 0.43
N ALA A 222 -22.45 -6.48 -0.17
CA ALA A 222 -23.67 -6.43 0.59
C ALA A 222 -23.87 -7.80 1.25
N THR A 223 -23.62 -7.89 2.55
CA THR A 223 -24.03 -9.05 3.34
C THR A 223 -25.57 -9.15 3.23
N THR A 224 -26.05 -10.24 2.66
CA THR A 224 -27.47 -10.59 2.60
C THR A 224 -27.96 -10.96 4.00
N THR A 225 -28.10 -9.97 4.89
CA THR A 225 -28.84 -10.06 6.14
C THR A 225 -29.27 -8.65 6.56
N ASP A 226 -30.10 -8.02 5.73
CA ASP A 226 -31.04 -7.03 6.21
C ASP A 226 -32.27 -7.07 5.30
N LYS A 227 -33.36 -7.60 5.86
CA LYS A 227 -34.68 -7.37 5.29
C LYS A 227 -34.92 -5.87 5.25
N PRO A 228 -35.50 -5.31 4.19
CA PRO A 228 -35.75 -3.89 4.13
C PRO A 228 -36.78 -3.53 5.20
N ASN A 229 -36.38 -2.68 6.13
CA ASN A 229 -37.33 -1.89 6.88
C ASN A 229 -37.63 -0.66 6.00
N GLU A 230 -38.81 -0.64 5.42
CA GLU A 230 -39.32 0.55 4.75
C GLU A 230 -39.47 1.66 5.77
N ASP A 231 -38.63 2.67 5.69
CA ASP A 231 -38.94 4.10 5.82
C ASP A 231 -37.63 4.89 5.98
N THR A 232 -37.41 5.72 5.05
CA THR A 232 -36.92 7.10 5.02
C THR A 232 -35.98 7.36 3.84
N LYS A 233 -36.54 8.07 2.87
CA LYS A 233 -35.83 8.80 1.82
C LYS A 233 -34.92 9.87 2.43
N LYS A 234 -33.62 9.85 2.10
CA LYS A 234 -32.87 11.01 1.59
C LYS A 234 -31.47 10.56 1.14
N GLY A 235 -31.28 10.60 -0.17
CA GLY A 235 -29.99 10.39 -0.79
C GLY A 235 -29.09 11.61 -0.57
N THR A 236 -27.84 11.35 -0.29
CA THR A 236 -26.75 12.30 -0.53
C THR A 236 -25.76 11.61 -1.46
N ASN A 237 -25.54 12.24 -2.62
CA ASN A 237 -24.76 11.73 -3.74
C ASN A 237 -23.26 11.68 -3.36
N ASP A 238 -22.62 10.52 -3.62
CA ASP A 238 -21.17 10.32 -3.61
C ASP A 238 -20.42 11.22 -4.63
N SER A 239 -21.16 11.82 -5.57
CA SER A 239 -20.67 12.80 -6.53
C SER A 239 -20.14 14.08 -5.88
N ASP A 240 -20.71 14.49 -4.74
CA ASP A 240 -20.36 15.77 -4.09
C ASP A 240 -19.01 15.70 -3.36
N THR A 241 -18.66 14.52 -2.84
CA THR A 241 -17.38 14.31 -2.14
C THR A 241 -16.20 14.30 -3.12
N LEU A 242 -16.36 13.69 -4.30
CA LEU A 242 -15.38 13.70 -5.37
C LEU A 242 -15.17 15.11 -5.97
N GLN A 243 -16.25 15.89 -6.09
CA GLN A 243 -16.16 17.27 -6.55
C GLN A 243 -15.46 18.18 -5.54
N GLN A 244 -15.66 17.97 -4.24
CA GLN A 244 -14.96 18.72 -3.20
C GLN A 244 -13.45 18.42 -3.16
N ILE A 245 -13.05 17.17 -3.37
CA ILE A 245 -11.63 16.78 -3.47
C ILE A 245 -11.00 17.40 -4.72
N LEU A 246 -11.67 17.37 -5.87
CA LEU A 246 -11.18 17.99 -7.12
C LEU A 246 -11.08 19.52 -7.02
N GLN A 247 -12.00 20.18 -6.31
CA GLN A 247 -11.93 21.63 -6.06
C GLN A 247 -10.79 21.99 -5.10
N HIS A 248 -10.47 21.13 -4.14
CA HIS A 248 -9.35 21.36 -3.23
C HIS A 248 -7.99 21.23 -3.94
N VAL A 249 -7.86 20.26 -4.83
CA VAL A 249 -6.66 20.07 -5.67
C VAL A 249 -6.49 21.25 -6.64
N ALA A 250 -7.57 21.73 -7.29
CA ALA A 250 -7.52 22.87 -8.18
C ALA A 250 -7.19 24.20 -7.46
N SER A 251 -7.56 24.32 -6.17
CA SER A 251 -7.24 25.54 -5.38
C SER A 251 -5.78 25.60 -4.93
N ILE A 252 -5.11 24.44 -4.87
CA ILE A 252 -3.67 24.33 -4.57
C ILE A 252 -2.85 24.72 -5.80
N ASP A 253 -3.25 24.29 -7.00
CA ASP A 253 -2.60 24.66 -8.26
C ASP A 253 -2.69 26.16 -8.57
N GLY A 254 -3.81 26.82 -8.21
CA GLY A 254 -3.99 28.25 -8.39
C GLY A 254 -3.18 29.15 -7.45
N LYS A 255 -2.62 28.61 -6.36
CA LYS A 255 -1.79 29.36 -5.40
C LYS A 255 -0.28 29.26 -5.68
N LEU A 256 0.13 28.36 -6.59
CA LEU A 256 1.53 28.17 -6.96
C LEU A 256 1.93 28.96 -8.22
N ASN A 257 0.99 29.58 -8.92
CA ASN A 257 1.21 30.35 -10.15
C ASN A 257 0.78 31.83 -10.03
N GLY A 258 0.75 32.39 -8.81
CA GLY A 258 0.47 33.80 -8.56
C GLY A 258 1.62 34.51 -7.84
#